data_226d56af3fea0db38667d3675b68a9a7
#
_entry.id   226d56af3fea0db38667d3675b68a9a7
#
_cell.length_a   1.000
_cell.length_b   1.000
_cell.length_c   1.000
_cell.angle_alpha   90.00
_cell.angle_beta   90.00
_cell.angle_gamma   90.00
#
_symmetry.space_group_name_H-M   'P 1'
#
loop_
_entity.id
_entity.type
_entity.pdbx_description
1 polymer ?
#
loop_
_entity_poly.entity_id
_entity_poly.type
_entity_poly.pdbx_seq_one_letter_code
_entity_poly.pdbx_strand_id
1 'polypeptide(L)'
;MDDQPLMLEALKSFFSAEPGFDVIGTASNGREAVDRCLVSDPDVVLMDMKMPVMDGIEATREITSRSPRSKVLALTTFSTLEFVVPALRAGAAGYLVKDARPDEIITAVNQVLDNEIALSPAIARALADNVMSVPDQQQARSADDTLRSLLTDREMETVTLLAQGLSNREIAEQMHVSEGSVKAYLGRVCEKFGVRDRVQALIKAYQSGLVDPQLRDL
;
A
#
# COMPACT_ATOMS: atom_id res chain seq x y z
N MET A 1 9.09 -0.06 13.81
CA MET A 1 10.33 -0.69 13.38
C MET A 1 11.20 0.39 12.77
N ASP A 2 12.31 0.72 13.39
CA ASP A 2 13.16 1.86 13.01
C ASP A 2 14.53 1.70 13.69
N ASP A 3 15.62 2.03 13.00
CA ASP A 3 16.97 1.92 13.58
C ASP A 3 17.33 3.13 14.47
N GLN A 4 16.51 4.19 14.46
CA GLN A 4 16.68 5.37 15.30
C GLN A 4 15.90 5.21 16.61
N PRO A 5 16.59 5.07 17.77
CA PRO A 5 15.92 4.83 19.06
C PRO A 5 14.93 5.92 19.44
N LEU A 6 15.23 7.18 19.11
CA LEU A 6 14.36 8.31 19.42
C LEU A 6 13.04 8.22 18.64
N MET A 7 13.08 7.81 17.38
CA MET A 7 11.89 7.62 16.56
C MET A 7 11.04 6.45 17.06
N LEU A 8 11.67 5.34 17.45
CA LEU A 8 10.97 4.20 18.07
C LEU A 8 10.22 4.61 19.33
N GLU A 9 10.88 5.33 20.25
CA GLU A 9 10.26 5.79 21.51
C GLU A 9 9.15 6.82 21.23
N ALA A 10 9.33 7.73 20.29
CA ALA A 10 8.31 8.70 19.91
C ALA A 10 7.05 8.01 19.36
N LEU A 11 7.19 7.11 18.38
CA LEU A 11 6.07 6.36 17.81
C LEU A 11 5.39 5.47 18.85
N LYS A 12 6.18 4.77 19.70
CA LYS A 12 5.65 3.94 20.77
C LYS A 12 4.83 4.76 21.77
N SER A 13 5.38 5.88 22.25
CA SER A 13 4.69 6.77 23.19
C SER A 13 3.41 7.32 22.59
N PHE A 14 3.46 7.71 21.33
CA PHE A 14 2.35 8.26 20.60
C PHE A 14 1.19 7.26 20.45
N PHE A 15 1.46 6.07 19.91
CA PHE A 15 0.42 5.05 19.74
C PHE A 15 -0.08 4.47 21.06
N SER A 16 0.76 4.38 22.11
CA SER A 16 0.32 3.94 23.43
C SER A 16 -0.64 4.93 24.12
N ALA A 17 -0.64 6.19 23.69
CA ALA A 17 -1.55 7.22 24.19
C ALA A 17 -2.85 7.30 23.40
N GLU A 18 -2.90 6.70 22.20
CA GLU A 18 -4.05 6.78 21.31
C GLU A 18 -5.04 5.64 21.57
N PRO A 19 -6.32 5.94 21.88
CA PRO A 19 -7.32 4.90 22.12
C PRO A 19 -7.52 4.00 20.89
N GLY A 20 -7.60 2.70 21.15
CA GLY A 20 -7.82 1.68 20.10
C GLY A 20 -6.55 1.11 19.49
N PHE A 21 -5.37 1.57 19.93
CA PHE A 21 -4.07 1.00 19.51
C PHE A 21 -3.38 0.31 20.68
N ASP A 22 -2.74 -0.82 20.38
CA ASP A 22 -1.84 -1.53 21.29
C ASP A 22 -0.48 -1.75 20.62
N VAL A 23 0.58 -1.21 21.23
CA VAL A 23 1.94 -1.37 20.72
C VAL A 23 2.54 -2.66 21.23
N ILE A 24 2.40 -3.73 20.47
CA ILE A 24 2.80 -5.09 20.84
C ILE A 24 4.31 -5.37 20.69
N GLY A 25 5.06 -4.47 20.04
CA GLY A 25 6.51 -4.62 19.92
C GLY A 25 7.19 -3.54 19.10
N THR A 26 8.50 -3.48 19.26
CA THR A 26 9.41 -2.61 18.49
C THR A 26 10.59 -3.43 17.96
N ALA A 27 11.22 -3.01 16.88
CA ALA A 27 12.45 -3.61 16.37
C ALA A 27 13.39 -2.53 15.82
N SER A 28 14.69 -2.77 15.88
CA SER A 28 15.76 -1.86 15.45
C SER A 28 16.38 -2.23 14.09
N ASN A 29 15.93 -3.31 13.49
CA ASN A 29 16.36 -3.76 12.16
C ASN A 29 15.31 -4.69 11.55
N GLY A 30 15.41 -4.93 10.23
CA GLY A 30 14.43 -5.72 9.50
C GLY A 30 14.35 -7.18 9.95
N ARG A 31 15.47 -7.82 10.35
CA ARG A 31 15.46 -9.21 10.80
C ARG A 31 14.68 -9.36 12.11
N GLU A 32 14.95 -8.50 13.08
CA GLU A 32 14.19 -8.45 14.32
C GLU A 32 12.71 -8.17 14.08
N ALA A 33 12.40 -7.29 13.12
CA ALA A 33 11.03 -6.99 12.71
C ALA A 33 10.30 -8.23 12.20
N VAL A 34 10.91 -8.99 11.29
CA VAL A 34 10.37 -10.25 10.77
C VAL A 34 10.11 -11.25 11.89
N ASP A 35 11.13 -11.51 12.73
CA ASP A 35 11.03 -12.50 13.78
C ASP A 35 9.90 -12.17 14.78
N ARG A 36 9.76 -10.89 15.14
CA ARG A 36 8.66 -10.42 16.01
C ARG A 36 7.30 -10.53 15.35
N CYS A 37 7.17 -10.14 14.09
CA CYS A 37 5.90 -10.23 13.36
C CYS A 37 5.40 -11.69 13.27
N LEU A 38 6.29 -12.65 13.05
CA LEU A 38 5.92 -14.06 12.97
C LEU A 38 5.46 -14.65 14.31
N VAL A 39 5.86 -14.04 15.43
CA VAL A 39 5.46 -14.50 16.77
C VAL A 39 4.17 -13.81 17.23
N SER A 40 4.03 -12.52 16.97
CA SER A 40 2.95 -11.70 17.52
C SER A 40 1.81 -11.38 16.55
N ASP A 41 1.97 -11.68 15.27
CA ASP A 41 0.98 -11.48 14.17
C ASP A 41 0.26 -10.12 14.26
N PRO A 42 1.01 -8.99 14.18
CA PRO A 42 0.43 -7.66 14.30
C PRO A 42 -0.52 -7.33 13.16
N ASP A 43 -1.57 -6.53 13.41
CA ASP A 43 -2.45 -6.05 12.35
C ASP A 43 -1.71 -5.07 11.40
N VAL A 44 -0.86 -4.18 11.97
CA VAL A 44 -0.07 -3.20 11.20
C VAL A 44 1.36 -3.13 11.71
N VAL A 45 2.29 -2.98 10.78
CA VAL A 45 3.72 -2.76 11.02
C VAL A 45 4.12 -1.44 10.40
N LEU A 46 4.53 -0.48 11.22
CA LEU A 46 5.22 0.72 10.75
C LEU A 46 6.68 0.38 10.49
N MET A 47 7.11 0.43 9.23
CA MET A 47 8.41 -0.09 8.80
C MET A 47 9.28 1.00 8.18
N ASP A 48 10.39 1.34 8.82
CA ASP A 48 11.42 2.14 8.18
C ASP A 48 12.05 1.38 7.00
N MET A 49 12.27 2.09 5.91
CA MET A 49 12.87 1.51 4.70
C MET A 49 14.40 1.38 4.80
N LYS A 50 15.05 2.19 5.62
CA LYS A 50 16.52 2.16 5.79
C LYS A 50 16.89 1.67 7.19
N MET A 51 17.26 0.43 7.30
CA MET A 51 17.73 -0.18 8.54
C MET A 51 18.98 -1.04 8.30
N PRO A 52 19.86 -1.21 9.31
CA PRO A 52 20.99 -2.12 9.22
C PRO A 52 20.55 -3.58 9.23
N VAL A 53 21.47 -4.51 8.88
CA VAL A 53 21.29 -5.97 8.87
C VAL A 53 20.34 -6.46 7.79
N MET A 54 19.12 -5.96 7.77
CA MET A 54 18.08 -6.20 6.79
C MET A 54 17.30 -4.90 6.60
N ASP A 55 17.16 -4.44 5.37
CA ASP A 55 16.39 -3.23 5.07
C ASP A 55 14.87 -3.47 5.17
N GLY A 56 14.10 -2.37 5.16
CA GLY A 56 12.65 -2.44 5.30
C GLY A 56 11.96 -3.06 4.08
N ILE A 57 12.57 -3.00 2.89
CA ILE A 57 11.99 -3.59 1.68
C ILE A 57 12.09 -5.13 1.75
N GLU A 58 13.26 -5.65 2.13
CA GLU A 58 13.47 -7.08 2.32
C GLU A 58 12.58 -7.61 3.45
N ALA A 59 12.55 -6.89 4.59
CA ALA A 59 11.70 -7.23 5.73
C ALA A 59 10.21 -7.23 5.33
N THR A 60 9.75 -6.22 4.57
CA THR A 60 8.37 -6.15 4.06
C THR A 60 8.04 -7.38 3.22
N ARG A 61 8.91 -7.76 2.28
CA ARG A 61 8.70 -8.93 1.43
C ARG A 61 8.59 -10.21 2.26
N GLU A 62 9.45 -10.40 3.24
CA GLU A 62 9.43 -11.59 4.10
C GLU A 62 8.18 -11.62 5.00
N ILE A 63 7.81 -10.50 5.64
CA ILE A 63 6.61 -10.40 6.47
C ILE A 63 5.37 -10.67 5.62
N THR A 64 5.21 -10.02 4.48
CA THR A 64 4.01 -10.16 3.66
C THR A 64 3.84 -11.55 3.07
N SER A 65 4.91 -12.31 2.87
CA SER A 65 4.85 -13.69 2.40
C SER A 65 4.52 -14.69 3.51
N ARG A 66 4.97 -14.45 4.75
CA ARG A 66 4.89 -15.39 5.87
C ARG A 66 3.78 -15.07 6.88
N SER A 67 3.42 -13.79 7.01
CA SER A 67 2.31 -13.28 7.82
C SER A 67 1.38 -12.41 6.94
N PRO A 68 0.55 -13.01 6.07
CA PRO A 68 -0.25 -12.29 5.09
C PRO A 68 -1.35 -11.42 5.72
N ARG A 69 -1.66 -11.60 7.00
CA ARG A 69 -2.60 -10.76 7.76
C ARG A 69 -1.98 -9.43 8.18
N SER A 70 -0.68 -9.43 8.47
CA SER A 70 0.05 -8.23 8.87
C SER A 70 0.20 -7.28 7.68
N LYS A 71 -0.23 -6.04 7.84
CA LYS A 71 -0.12 -4.99 6.84
C LYS A 71 1.10 -4.13 7.15
N VAL A 72 1.92 -3.86 6.15
CA VAL A 72 3.11 -3.03 6.32
C VAL A 72 2.85 -1.64 5.77
N LEU A 73 2.93 -0.62 6.63
CA LEU A 73 2.97 0.79 6.26
C LEU A 73 4.44 1.25 6.26
N ALA A 74 4.95 1.54 5.08
CA ALA A 74 6.32 1.99 4.91
C ALA A 74 6.50 3.43 5.43
N LEU A 75 7.54 3.65 6.22
CA LEU A 75 7.97 4.97 6.69
C LEU A 75 9.32 5.31 6.07
N THR A 76 9.53 6.58 5.67
CA THR A 76 10.82 7.03 5.16
C THR A 76 11.03 8.52 5.41
N THR A 77 12.28 8.92 5.54
CA THR A 77 12.66 10.34 5.60
C THR A 77 12.70 10.99 4.21
N PHE A 78 12.62 10.20 3.14
CA PHE A 78 12.81 10.68 1.78
C PHE A 78 11.57 10.42 0.94
N SER A 79 11.02 11.47 0.34
CA SER A 79 9.98 11.42 -0.69
C SER A 79 10.51 10.91 -2.04
N THR A 80 11.70 10.28 -2.06
CA THR A 80 12.30 9.77 -3.29
C THR A 80 11.60 8.51 -3.74
N LEU A 81 11.17 8.50 -4.96
CA LEU A 81 10.52 7.38 -5.66
C LEU A 81 11.33 6.09 -5.63
N GLU A 82 12.62 6.17 -5.37
CA GLU A 82 13.55 5.05 -5.29
C GLU A 82 13.10 3.97 -4.29
N PHE A 83 12.50 4.36 -3.16
CA PHE A 83 12.02 3.39 -2.15
C PHE A 83 10.54 3.08 -2.27
N VAL A 84 9.74 3.99 -2.84
CA VAL A 84 8.28 3.83 -2.92
C VAL A 84 7.91 2.60 -3.73
N VAL A 85 8.36 2.54 -4.99
CA VAL A 85 8.01 1.45 -5.90
C VAL A 85 8.53 0.09 -5.40
N PRO A 86 9.80 -0.05 -4.96
CA PRO A 86 10.27 -1.29 -4.37
C PRO A 86 9.51 -1.73 -3.12
N ALA A 87 9.15 -0.80 -2.20
CA ALA A 87 8.38 -1.11 -1.00
C ALA A 87 6.97 -1.61 -1.35
N LEU A 88 6.28 -0.93 -2.26
CA LEU A 88 4.96 -1.34 -2.72
C LEU A 88 5.01 -2.69 -3.46
N ARG A 89 6.01 -2.95 -4.30
CA ARG A 89 6.22 -4.26 -4.95
C ARG A 89 6.57 -5.36 -3.95
N ALA A 90 7.22 -5.02 -2.84
CA ALA A 90 7.47 -5.96 -1.74
C ALA A 90 6.20 -6.30 -0.93
N GLY A 91 5.11 -5.56 -1.15
CA GLY A 91 3.82 -5.78 -0.54
C GLY A 91 3.47 -4.77 0.57
N ALA A 92 4.12 -3.60 0.62
CA ALA A 92 3.65 -2.54 1.51
C ALA A 92 2.23 -2.12 1.14
N ALA A 93 1.36 -1.99 2.16
CA ALA A 93 -0.03 -1.59 2.01
C ALA A 93 -0.22 -0.07 1.95
N GLY A 94 0.83 0.68 2.26
CA GLY A 94 0.87 2.13 2.20
C GLY A 94 2.28 2.67 2.36
N TYR A 95 2.41 3.98 2.18
CA TYR A 95 3.69 4.67 2.26
C TYR A 95 3.51 6.06 2.85
N LEU A 96 4.31 6.40 3.85
CA LEU A 96 4.27 7.66 4.57
C LEU A 96 5.67 8.24 4.76
N VAL A 97 5.76 9.57 4.75
CA VAL A 97 7.00 10.28 5.08
C VAL A 97 7.12 10.44 6.59
N LYS A 98 8.31 10.25 7.17
CA LYS A 98 8.55 10.37 8.62
C LYS A 98 8.28 11.79 9.17
N ASP A 99 8.27 12.81 8.29
CA ASP A 99 7.92 14.18 8.66
C ASP A 99 6.40 14.42 8.76
N ALA A 100 5.59 13.38 8.52
CA ALA A 100 4.15 13.44 8.69
C ALA A 100 3.78 13.73 10.14
N ARG A 101 2.73 14.53 10.32
CA ARG A 101 2.22 14.83 11.67
C ARG A 101 1.60 13.58 12.31
N PRO A 102 1.57 13.53 13.65
CA PRO A 102 0.99 12.39 14.36
C PRO A 102 -0.42 11.99 13.91
N ASP A 103 -1.30 12.96 13.69
CA ASP A 103 -2.66 12.74 13.21
C ASP A 103 -2.73 12.14 11.79
N GLU A 104 -1.77 12.49 10.93
CA GLU A 104 -1.63 11.92 9.59
C GLU A 104 -1.15 10.46 9.66
N ILE A 105 -0.27 10.12 10.60
CA ILE A 105 0.18 8.75 10.81
C ILE A 105 -0.97 7.87 11.28
N ILE A 106 -1.79 8.33 12.25
CA ILE A 106 -3.00 7.60 12.70
C ILE A 106 -3.97 7.41 11.53
N THR A 107 -4.22 8.47 10.78
CA THR A 107 -5.10 8.40 9.61
C THR A 107 -4.62 7.35 8.61
N ALA A 108 -3.33 7.35 8.30
CA ALA A 108 -2.73 6.38 7.39
C ALA A 108 -2.81 4.94 7.92
N VAL A 109 -2.61 4.72 9.22
CA VAL A 109 -2.76 3.39 9.84
C VAL A 109 -4.21 2.91 9.74
N ASN A 110 -5.19 3.76 10.05
CA ASN A 110 -6.61 3.43 9.93
C ASN A 110 -7.00 3.13 8.48
N GLN A 111 -6.52 3.91 7.52
CA GLN A 111 -6.71 3.65 6.09
C GLN A 111 -6.19 2.28 5.70
N VAL A 112 -4.96 1.94 6.11
CA VAL A 112 -4.36 0.63 5.85
C VAL A 112 -5.18 -0.49 6.50
N LEU A 113 -5.65 -0.33 7.75
CA LEU A 113 -6.52 -1.31 8.43
C LEU A 113 -7.83 -1.52 7.66
N ASP A 114 -8.40 -0.45 7.14
CA ASP A 114 -9.64 -0.47 6.34
C ASP A 114 -9.45 -0.96 4.90
N ASN A 115 -8.25 -1.44 4.53
CA ASN A 115 -7.86 -1.77 3.16
C ASN A 115 -7.93 -0.55 2.22
N GLU A 116 -7.74 0.65 2.74
CA GLU A 116 -7.57 1.86 1.94
C GLU A 116 -6.09 2.12 1.64
N ILE A 117 -5.81 2.87 0.58
CA ILE A 117 -4.42 3.20 0.26
C ILE A 117 -4.02 4.46 1.02
N ALA A 118 -3.02 4.34 1.88
CA ALA A 118 -2.32 5.48 2.43
C ALA A 118 -1.21 5.95 1.44
N LEU A 119 -1.63 6.48 0.30
CA LEU A 119 -0.72 7.06 -0.70
C LEU A 119 -1.16 8.49 -1.03
N SER A 120 -0.21 9.42 -1.01
CA SER A 120 -0.49 10.74 -1.56
C SER A 120 -0.66 10.68 -3.08
N PRO A 121 -1.41 11.62 -3.70
CA PRO A 121 -1.55 11.68 -5.16
C PRO A 121 -0.21 11.75 -5.91
N ALA A 122 0.80 12.37 -5.31
CA ALA A 122 2.15 12.43 -5.86
C ALA A 122 2.81 11.05 -5.93
N ILE A 123 2.62 10.23 -4.90
CA ILE A 123 3.15 8.85 -4.84
C ILE A 123 2.40 7.94 -5.80
N ALA A 124 1.09 8.10 -5.95
CA ALA A 124 0.30 7.34 -6.92
C ALA A 124 0.75 7.62 -8.37
N ARG A 125 1.03 8.89 -8.72
CA ARG A 125 1.61 9.27 -10.03
C ARG A 125 2.98 8.64 -10.24
N ALA A 126 3.83 8.76 -9.25
CA ALA A 126 5.17 8.22 -9.30
C ALA A 126 5.19 6.69 -9.45
N LEU A 127 4.25 5.99 -8.84
CA LEU A 127 4.06 4.55 -9.04
C LEU A 127 3.72 4.27 -10.51
N ALA A 128 2.77 5.01 -11.07
CA ALA A 128 2.37 4.90 -12.46
C ALA A 128 3.55 5.07 -13.43
N ASP A 129 4.29 6.17 -13.29
CA ASP A 129 5.43 6.51 -14.15
C ASP A 129 6.55 5.44 -14.10
N ASN A 130 6.80 4.88 -12.91
CA ASN A 130 7.86 3.88 -12.73
C ASN A 130 7.44 2.45 -13.07
N VAL A 131 6.15 2.11 -13.02
CA VAL A 131 5.65 0.80 -13.45
C VAL A 131 5.65 0.71 -14.98
N MET A 132 5.37 1.82 -15.67
CA MET A 132 5.35 1.90 -17.15
C MET A 132 6.74 1.92 -17.79
N SER A 133 7.79 2.26 -17.05
CA SER A 133 9.17 2.32 -17.57
C SER A 133 9.87 0.95 -17.69
N VAL A 134 9.21 -0.17 -17.38
CA VAL A 134 9.75 -1.51 -17.60
C VAL A 134 9.41 -1.96 -19.02
N PRO A 135 10.41 -2.24 -19.88
CA PRO A 135 10.17 -2.59 -21.28
C PRO A 135 9.74 -4.06 -21.43
N ASP A 136 8.45 -4.33 -21.37
CA ASP A 136 7.88 -5.57 -21.91
C ASP A 136 6.48 -5.33 -22.51
N GLN A 137 6.44 -4.43 -23.51
CA GLN A 137 5.19 -3.96 -24.13
C GLN A 137 4.48 -5.03 -24.99
N GLN A 138 5.11 -6.15 -25.30
CA GLN A 138 4.47 -7.19 -26.13
C GLN A 138 3.71 -8.24 -25.32
N GLN A 139 4.08 -8.47 -24.06
CA GLN A 139 3.32 -9.36 -23.16
C GLN A 139 2.15 -8.65 -22.48
N ALA A 140 2.20 -7.32 -22.32
CA ALA A 140 1.16 -6.52 -21.70
C ALA A 140 -0.19 -6.59 -22.46
N ARG A 141 -0.16 -6.50 -23.78
CA ARG A 141 -1.40 -6.44 -24.60
C ARG A 141 -2.26 -7.70 -24.58
N SER A 142 -1.67 -8.88 -24.44
CA SER A 142 -2.42 -10.15 -24.33
C SER A 142 -2.95 -10.41 -22.91
N ALA A 143 -2.31 -9.83 -21.89
CA ALA A 143 -2.77 -9.89 -20.51
C ALA A 143 -3.94 -8.91 -20.24
N ASP A 144 -3.99 -7.80 -20.98
CA ASP A 144 -5.01 -6.75 -20.88
C ASP A 144 -6.43 -7.30 -21.20
N ASP A 145 -6.60 -7.95 -22.33
CA ASP A 145 -7.90 -8.53 -22.73
C ASP A 145 -8.39 -9.60 -21.73
N THR A 146 -7.47 -10.37 -21.14
CA THR A 146 -7.81 -11.42 -20.19
C THR A 146 -8.27 -10.82 -18.85
N LEU A 147 -7.51 -9.87 -18.28
CA LEU A 147 -7.87 -9.24 -17.00
C LEU A 147 -9.12 -8.37 -17.14
N ARG A 148 -9.26 -7.66 -18.25
CA ARG A 148 -10.45 -6.85 -18.54
C ARG A 148 -11.71 -7.71 -18.61
N SER A 149 -11.65 -8.87 -19.24
CA SER A 149 -12.78 -9.80 -19.35
C SER A 149 -13.24 -10.40 -18.02
N LEU A 150 -12.37 -10.40 -17.00
CA LEU A 150 -12.70 -10.86 -15.65
C LEU A 150 -13.54 -9.84 -14.87
N LEU A 151 -13.42 -8.55 -15.20
CA LEU A 151 -14.04 -7.46 -14.44
C LEU A 151 -15.42 -7.14 -14.99
N THR A 152 -16.36 -6.84 -14.10
CA THR A 152 -17.63 -6.19 -14.44
C THR A 152 -17.38 -4.70 -14.72
N ASP A 153 -18.33 -4.03 -15.38
CA ASP A 153 -18.23 -2.59 -15.68
C ASP A 153 -18.02 -1.76 -14.40
N ARG A 154 -18.70 -2.11 -13.28
CA ARG A 154 -18.56 -1.42 -12.00
C ARG A 154 -17.19 -1.65 -11.34
N GLU A 155 -16.64 -2.84 -11.47
CA GLU A 155 -15.30 -3.15 -10.98
C GLU A 155 -14.23 -2.44 -11.82
N MET A 156 -14.41 -2.40 -13.14
CA MET A 156 -13.52 -1.67 -14.05
C MET A 156 -13.54 -0.15 -13.75
N GLU A 157 -14.74 0.44 -13.59
CA GLU A 157 -14.92 1.83 -13.21
C GLU A 157 -14.21 2.12 -11.87
N THR A 158 -14.37 1.23 -10.88
CA THR A 158 -13.70 1.35 -9.58
C THR A 158 -12.18 1.33 -9.70
N VAL A 159 -11.61 0.43 -10.52
CA VAL A 159 -10.15 0.36 -10.73
C VAL A 159 -9.63 1.60 -11.45
N THR A 160 -10.38 2.12 -12.39
CA THR A 160 -10.02 3.36 -13.13
C THR A 160 -9.97 4.56 -12.19
N LEU A 161 -10.98 4.72 -11.32
CA LEU A 161 -11.01 5.81 -10.35
C LEU A 161 -9.93 5.64 -9.26
N LEU A 162 -9.64 4.39 -8.86
CA LEU A 162 -8.54 4.08 -7.98
C LEU A 162 -7.18 4.49 -8.58
N ALA A 163 -6.98 4.26 -9.87
CA ALA A 163 -5.77 4.66 -10.59
C ALA A 163 -5.57 6.19 -10.65
N GLN A 164 -6.67 6.95 -10.54
CA GLN A 164 -6.62 8.39 -10.40
C GLN A 164 -6.23 8.87 -8.97
N GLY A 165 -6.02 7.94 -8.03
CA GLY A 165 -5.65 8.23 -6.65
C GLY A 165 -6.82 8.64 -5.75
N LEU A 166 -8.05 8.34 -6.15
CA LEU A 166 -9.25 8.68 -5.39
C LEU A 166 -9.40 7.75 -4.16
N SER A 167 -9.85 8.33 -3.05
CA SER A 167 -10.26 7.60 -1.85
C SER A 167 -11.57 6.84 -2.09
N ASN A 168 -11.91 5.86 -1.23
CA ASN A 168 -13.19 5.14 -1.33
C ASN A 168 -14.39 6.09 -1.29
N ARG A 169 -14.31 7.16 -0.51
CA ARG A 169 -15.35 8.18 -0.43
C ARG A 169 -15.53 8.91 -1.74
N GLU A 170 -14.44 9.40 -2.34
CA GLU A 170 -14.49 10.11 -3.63
C GLU A 170 -14.96 9.20 -4.75
N ILE A 171 -14.52 7.92 -4.77
CA ILE A 171 -15.01 6.90 -5.71
C ILE A 171 -16.52 6.69 -5.52
N ALA A 172 -16.99 6.55 -4.27
CA ALA A 172 -18.39 6.37 -3.95
C ALA A 172 -19.25 7.55 -4.42
N GLU A 173 -18.77 8.78 -4.21
CA GLU A 173 -19.42 10.01 -4.68
C GLU A 173 -19.53 10.03 -6.20
N GLN A 174 -18.44 9.71 -6.94
CA GLN A 174 -18.45 9.72 -8.41
C GLN A 174 -19.31 8.59 -9.00
N MET A 175 -19.28 7.40 -8.42
CA MET A 175 -20.07 6.26 -8.90
C MET A 175 -21.52 6.29 -8.40
N HIS A 176 -21.90 7.24 -7.55
CA HIS A 176 -23.22 7.34 -6.90
C HIS A 176 -23.59 6.06 -6.13
N VAL A 177 -22.66 5.53 -5.35
CA VAL A 177 -22.83 4.33 -4.51
C VAL A 177 -22.35 4.60 -3.09
N SER A 178 -22.54 3.63 -2.16
CA SER A 178 -21.97 3.70 -0.82
C SER A 178 -20.47 3.35 -0.82
N GLU A 179 -19.71 3.86 0.17
CA GLU A 179 -18.32 3.43 0.39
C GLU A 179 -18.19 1.93 0.63
N GLY A 180 -19.19 1.32 1.29
CA GLY A 180 -19.27 -0.12 1.47
C GLY A 180 -19.36 -0.88 0.13
N SER A 181 -20.06 -0.30 -0.86
CA SER A 181 -20.11 -0.87 -2.23
C SER A 181 -18.76 -0.80 -2.90
N VAL A 182 -18.04 0.32 -2.77
CA VAL A 182 -16.67 0.49 -3.30
C VAL A 182 -15.72 -0.53 -2.67
N LYS A 183 -15.74 -0.68 -1.35
CA LYS A 183 -14.96 -1.72 -0.64
C LYS A 183 -15.27 -3.12 -1.16
N ALA A 184 -16.55 -3.43 -1.43
CA ALA A 184 -16.95 -4.72 -1.99
C ALA A 184 -16.46 -4.91 -3.45
N TYR A 185 -16.50 -3.86 -4.29
CA TYR A 185 -15.96 -3.93 -5.65
C TYR A 185 -14.46 -4.18 -5.64
N LEU A 186 -13.70 -3.44 -4.83
CA LEU A 186 -12.25 -3.62 -4.68
C LEU A 186 -11.89 -5.00 -4.14
N GLY A 187 -12.64 -5.52 -3.17
CA GLY A 187 -12.46 -6.90 -2.67
C GLY A 187 -12.56 -7.93 -3.79
N ARG A 188 -13.61 -7.85 -4.63
CA ARG A 188 -13.77 -8.75 -5.79
C ARG A 188 -12.68 -8.58 -6.84
N VAL A 189 -12.23 -7.34 -7.07
CA VAL A 189 -11.08 -7.08 -7.96
C VAL A 189 -9.82 -7.77 -7.43
N CYS A 190 -9.52 -7.64 -6.13
CA CYS A 190 -8.38 -8.31 -5.52
C CYS A 190 -8.46 -9.85 -5.66
N GLU A 191 -9.63 -10.43 -5.43
CA GLU A 191 -9.86 -11.88 -5.62
C GLU A 191 -9.62 -12.29 -7.07
N LYS A 192 -10.20 -11.57 -8.05
CA LYS A 192 -10.06 -11.85 -9.48
C LYS A 192 -8.63 -11.69 -9.98
N PHE A 193 -7.91 -10.73 -9.42
CA PHE A 193 -6.51 -10.52 -9.73
C PHE A 193 -5.57 -11.46 -8.97
N GLY A 194 -6.05 -12.18 -7.95
CA GLY A 194 -5.23 -13.03 -7.11
C GLY A 194 -4.20 -12.24 -6.30
N VAL A 195 -4.58 -11.07 -5.84
CA VAL A 195 -3.73 -10.17 -5.06
C VAL A 195 -4.32 -9.91 -3.68
N ARG A 196 -3.46 -9.56 -2.72
CA ARG A 196 -3.85 -9.47 -1.30
C ARG A 196 -4.57 -8.16 -0.92
N ASP A 197 -4.28 -7.07 -1.63
CA ASP A 197 -4.81 -5.75 -1.30
C ASP A 197 -4.94 -4.85 -2.55
N ARG A 198 -5.57 -3.68 -2.36
CA ARG A 198 -5.85 -2.73 -3.45
C ARG A 198 -4.59 -2.09 -4.04
N VAL A 199 -3.48 -2.01 -3.29
CA VAL A 199 -2.19 -1.50 -3.81
C VAL A 199 -1.66 -2.46 -4.85
N GLN A 200 -1.68 -3.77 -4.53
CA GLN A 200 -1.28 -4.81 -5.46
C GLN A 200 -2.24 -4.90 -6.67
N ALA A 201 -3.54 -4.65 -6.45
CA ALA A 201 -4.51 -4.57 -7.54
C ALA A 201 -4.17 -3.41 -8.49
N LEU A 202 -3.83 -2.24 -7.94
CA LEU A 202 -3.42 -1.08 -8.73
C LEU A 202 -2.12 -1.32 -9.50
N ILE A 203 -1.09 -1.89 -8.85
CA ILE A 203 0.16 -2.26 -9.51
C ILE A 203 -0.11 -3.22 -10.67
N LYS A 204 -0.93 -4.25 -10.45
CA LYS A 204 -1.28 -5.23 -11.49
C LYS A 204 -2.07 -4.59 -12.64
N ALA A 205 -2.99 -3.67 -12.33
CA ALA A 205 -3.74 -2.93 -13.35
C ALA A 205 -2.83 -2.07 -14.24
N TYR A 206 -1.82 -1.40 -13.66
CA TYR A 206 -0.82 -0.67 -14.44
C TYR A 206 0.09 -1.59 -15.26
N GLN A 207 0.58 -2.69 -14.66
CA GLN A 207 1.46 -3.65 -15.35
C GLN A 207 0.79 -4.33 -16.55
N SER A 208 -0.52 -4.55 -16.46
CA SER A 208 -1.30 -5.13 -17.55
C SER A 208 -1.77 -4.12 -18.60
N GLY A 209 -1.57 -2.82 -18.38
CA GLY A 209 -2.10 -1.78 -19.26
C GLY A 209 -3.61 -1.54 -19.13
N LEU A 210 -4.26 -2.16 -18.13
CA LEU A 210 -5.70 -2.04 -17.90
C LEU A 210 -6.13 -0.60 -17.58
N VAL A 211 -5.25 0.18 -16.97
CA VAL A 211 -5.43 1.60 -16.67
C VAL A 211 -4.20 2.39 -17.10
N ASP A 212 -4.45 3.58 -17.68
CA ASP A 212 -3.41 4.51 -18.10
C ASP A 212 -3.29 5.63 -17.07
N PRO A 213 -2.07 5.91 -16.56
CA PRO A 213 -1.84 7.00 -15.61
C PRO A 213 -2.07 8.39 -16.21
N GLN A 214 -2.14 8.53 -17.54
CA GLN A 214 -2.28 9.83 -18.23
C GLN A 214 -3.73 10.32 -18.36
N LEU A 215 -4.73 9.58 -17.93
CA LEU A 215 -6.16 9.94 -18.07
C LEU A 215 -6.64 11.07 -17.13
N ARG A 216 -5.79 12.00 -16.72
CA ARG A 216 -6.17 13.13 -15.84
C ARG A 216 -6.40 14.47 -16.53
N ASP A 217 -6.30 14.56 -17.85
CA ASP A 217 -6.48 15.80 -18.63
C ASP A 217 -7.70 15.67 -19.60
N LEU A 218 -8.90 15.49 -19.05
CA LEU A 218 -10.16 15.79 -19.73
C LEU A 218 -11.18 16.34 -18.75
#